data_38d99c0d4b714761436765712e1cf0ba
#
_entry.id   38d99c0d4b714761436765712e1cf0ba
#
_cell.length_a   1.000
_cell.length_b   1.000
_cell.length_c   1.000
_cell.angle_alpha   90.00
_cell.angle_beta   90.00
_cell.angle_gamma   90.00
#
_symmetry.space_group_name_H-M   'P 1'
#
loop_
_entity.id
_entity.type
_entity.pdbx_description
1 polymer ?
#
loop_
_entity_poly.entity_id
_entity_poly.type
_entity_poly.pdbx_seq_one_letter_code
_entity_poly.pdbx_strand_id
1 'polypeptide(L)'
;MTTATRPDHARKPVSNAGPLQWRSIVDWLRADGVISAEQAERTIARCAQAESSQHPLVRLGNLSMLRAADDKPLDVDMLTEYVAQRCGLAFLRIDPLKVDVGRVADAMSASYAERHKVLPVQVSGSEVVVATAEPFVNDWVAEVERQTKRQVRRVLANPQHITRYTAEFFALAKSVREANKSGGSAGGSSFEQLVELGKSNKQLDANDQGVIRVVDWLWQYAFDQRASDIHLEPRREQGVIRFRIDGVLHTVYQMPMGVLSAMVARVKLLGRMDVVEKRRPQDGRIKTR
;
A
#
# COMPACT_ATOMS: atom_id res chain seq x y z
N MET A 1 -2.32 -16.08 9.23
CA MET A 1 -3.19 -16.84 8.30
C MET A 1 -4.39 -15.95 7.99
N THR A 2 -4.42 -15.34 6.81
CA THR A 2 -5.51 -14.47 6.38
C THR A 2 -6.56 -15.38 5.76
N THR A 3 -7.67 -15.58 6.42
CA THR A 3 -8.82 -16.34 5.93
C THR A 3 -9.48 -15.60 4.78
N ALA A 4 -9.20 -16.05 3.57
CA ALA A 4 -9.99 -15.69 2.40
C ALA A 4 -11.35 -16.41 2.54
N THR A 5 -12.41 -15.68 2.85
CA THR A 5 -13.78 -16.17 2.84
C THR A 5 -14.14 -16.59 1.41
N ARG A 6 -14.33 -17.89 1.17
CA ARG A 6 -14.86 -18.40 -0.10
C ARG A 6 -16.31 -17.95 -0.23
N PRO A 7 -16.74 -17.42 -1.38
CA PRO A 7 -18.14 -17.09 -1.61
C PRO A 7 -18.94 -18.37 -1.89
N ASP A 8 -19.91 -18.63 -1.03
CA ASP A 8 -20.96 -19.62 -1.26
C ASP A 8 -22.10 -18.92 -2.02
N HIS A 9 -22.46 -19.47 -3.14
CA HIS A 9 -23.47 -19.19 -4.16
C HIS A 9 -22.91 -18.68 -5.49
N ALA A 10 -22.88 -19.63 -6.45
CA ALA A 10 -22.47 -19.43 -7.84
C ALA A 10 -23.45 -18.50 -8.61
N ARG A 11 -23.30 -17.20 -8.46
CA ARG A 11 -23.88 -16.23 -9.40
C ARG A 11 -22.97 -16.15 -10.62
N LYS A 12 -23.54 -16.17 -11.84
CA LYS A 12 -22.76 -16.02 -13.07
C LYS A 12 -21.99 -14.68 -13.00
N PRO A 13 -20.68 -14.69 -13.20
CA PRO A 13 -19.90 -13.46 -13.20
C PRO A 13 -20.40 -12.53 -14.31
N VAL A 14 -20.57 -11.26 -13.98
CA VAL A 14 -20.94 -10.23 -14.95
C VAL A 14 -19.70 -9.87 -15.75
N SER A 15 -19.75 -10.01 -17.06
CA SER A 15 -18.70 -9.54 -17.96
C SER A 15 -19.15 -8.20 -18.56
N ASN A 16 -18.52 -7.11 -18.10
CA ASN A 16 -18.57 -5.82 -18.76
C ASN A 16 -17.19 -5.54 -19.37
N ALA A 17 -17.14 -4.81 -20.47
CA ALA A 17 -15.89 -4.31 -21.01
C ALA A 17 -15.63 -2.87 -20.55
N GLY A 18 -14.38 -2.55 -20.16
CA GLY A 18 -13.97 -1.20 -19.79
C GLY A 18 -14.16 -0.83 -18.32
N PRO A 19 -14.04 0.47 -17.97
CA PRO A 19 -14.12 0.95 -16.60
C PRO A 19 -15.47 0.69 -15.94
N LEU A 20 -15.41 0.48 -14.61
CA LEU A 20 -16.61 0.25 -13.81
C LEU A 20 -17.55 1.46 -13.85
N GLN A 21 -18.85 1.21 -14.06
CA GLN A 21 -19.86 2.26 -14.16
C GLN A 21 -20.70 2.31 -12.87
N TRP A 22 -20.90 3.50 -12.31
CA TRP A 22 -21.71 3.68 -11.09
C TRP A 22 -23.13 3.17 -11.27
N ARG A 23 -23.71 3.34 -12.45
CA ARG A 23 -25.08 2.89 -12.77
C ARG A 23 -25.20 1.37 -12.70
N SER A 24 -24.23 0.65 -13.25
CA SER A 24 -24.20 -0.82 -13.17
C SER A 24 -24.15 -1.30 -11.71
N ILE A 25 -23.39 -0.63 -10.86
CA ILE A 25 -23.32 -0.97 -9.42
C ILE A 25 -24.69 -0.80 -8.76
N VAL A 26 -25.38 0.33 -9.01
CA VAL A 26 -26.71 0.60 -8.43
C VAL A 26 -27.75 -0.43 -8.93
N ASP A 27 -27.71 -0.76 -10.22
CA ASP A 27 -28.60 -1.76 -10.81
C ASP A 27 -28.35 -3.15 -10.19
N TRP A 28 -27.10 -3.52 -9.94
CA TRP A 28 -26.75 -4.78 -9.24
C TRP A 28 -27.22 -4.79 -7.80
N LEU A 29 -26.97 -3.72 -7.05
CA LEU A 29 -27.39 -3.59 -5.64
C LEU A 29 -28.92 -3.72 -5.52
N ARG A 30 -29.67 -3.10 -6.45
CA ARG A 30 -31.13 -3.22 -6.52
C ARG A 30 -31.57 -4.64 -6.87
N ALA A 31 -30.99 -5.24 -7.91
CA ALA A 31 -31.36 -6.58 -8.38
C ALA A 31 -31.09 -7.66 -7.32
N ASP A 32 -30.03 -7.47 -6.51
CA ASP A 32 -29.66 -8.38 -5.44
C ASP A 32 -30.38 -8.08 -4.11
N GLY A 33 -31.25 -7.06 -4.07
CA GLY A 33 -31.99 -6.67 -2.87
C GLY A 33 -31.11 -6.07 -1.76
N VAL A 34 -29.90 -5.63 -2.10
CA VAL A 34 -28.97 -4.98 -1.13
C VAL A 34 -29.48 -3.59 -0.75
N ILE A 35 -30.09 -2.88 -1.69
CA ILE A 35 -30.78 -1.61 -1.47
C ILE A 35 -32.23 -1.69 -1.97
N SER A 36 -33.10 -0.86 -1.42
CA SER A 36 -34.50 -0.78 -1.87
C SER A 36 -34.61 -0.15 -3.26
N ALA A 37 -35.73 -0.44 -3.98
CA ALA A 37 -36.00 0.17 -5.28
C ALA A 37 -36.07 1.71 -5.20
N GLU A 38 -36.72 2.23 -4.16
CA GLU A 38 -36.82 3.67 -3.92
C GLU A 38 -35.43 4.31 -3.72
N GLN A 39 -34.55 3.65 -2.93
CA GLN A 39 -33.21 4.14 -2.71
C GLN A 39 -32.37 4.10 -4.00
N ALA A 40 -32.53 3.08 -4.83
CA ALA A 40 -31.86 3.01 -6.13
C ALA A 40 -32.28 4.18 -7.04
N GLU A 41 -33.58 4.48 -7.14
CA GLU A 41 -34.10 5.61 -7.93
C GLU A 41 -33.59 6.97 -7.44
N ARG A 42 -33.58 7.19 -6.12
CA ARG A 42 -33.00 8.40 -5.53
C ARG A 42 -31.51 8.54 -5.83
N THR A 43 -30.77 7.42 -5.76
CA THR A 43 -29.32 7.39 -6.04
C THR A 43 -29.04 7.69 -7.51
N ILE A 44 -29.82 7.09 -8.42
CA ILE A 44 -29.72 7.33 -9.86
C ILE A 44 -29.99 8.80 -10.17
N ALA A 45 -31.08 9.36 -9.65
CA ALA A 45 -31.43 10.77 -9.85
C ALA A 45 -30.32 11.71 -9.35
N ARG A 46 -29.80 11.45 -8.16
CA ARG A 46 -28.70 12.24 -7.57
C ARG A 46 -27.39 12.15 -8.35
N CYS A 47 -27.06 10.96 -8.84
CA CYS A 47 -25.85 10.76 -9.66
C CYS A 47 -26.01 11.35 -11.07
N ALA A 48 -27.20 11.39 -11.64
CA ALA A 48 -27.44 11.98 -12.95
C ALA A 48 -27.35 13.51 -12.96
N GLN A 49 -27.61 14.17 -11.83
CA GLN A 49 -27.58 15.63 -11.71
C GLN A 49 -26.18 16.24 -11.62
N ALA A 50 -25.15 15.46 -11.27
CA ALA A 50 -23.81 15.95 -11.09
C ALA A 50 -22.79 15.03 -11.76
N GLU A 51 -22.00 15.56 -12.68
CA GLU A 51 -20.82 14.85 -13.17
C GLU A 51 -19.76 14.77 -12.06
N SER A 52 -19.02 13.66 -12.01
CA SER A 52 -17.98 13.47 -11.02
C SER A 52 -16.80 12.71 -11.63
N SER A 53 -15.61 13.20 -11.41
CA SER A 53 -14.35 12.52 -11.76
C SER A 53 -13.95 11.44 -10.74
N GLN A 54 -14.69 11.30 -9.64
CA GLN A 54 -14.41 10.30 -8.62
C GLN A 54 -14.70 8.89 -9.15
N HIS A 55 -13.91 7.94 -8.66
CA HIS A 55 -14.16 6.53 -8.93
C HIS A 55 -15.59 6.13 -8.50
N PRO A 56 -16.33 5.32 -9.27
CA PRO A 56 -17.73 4.94 -8.98
C PRO A 56 -17.97 4.44 -7.55
N LEU A 57 -17.08 3.59 -7.03
CA LEU A 57 -17.17 3.08 -5.66
C LEU A 57 -17.07 4.19 -4.60
N VAL A 58 -16.15 5.16 -4.80
CA VAL A 58 -16.00 6.31 -3.89
C VAL A 58 -17.22 7.21 -3.96
N ARG A 59 -17.67 7.51 -5.18
CA ARG A 59 -18.86 8.34 -5.40
C ARG A 59 -20.09 7.77 -4.69
N LEU A 60 -20.35 6.47 -4.87
CA LEU A 60 -21.49 5.80 -4.25
C LEU A 60 -21.35 5.66 -2.73
N GLY A 61 -20.14 5.35 -2.22
CA GLY A 61 -19.87 5.27 -0.78
C GLY A 61 -20.12 6.59 -0.04
N ASN A 62 -19.88 7.72 -0.71
CA ASN A 62 -20.15 9.06 -0.15
C ASN A 62 -21.67 9.41 -0.10
N LEU A 63 -22.53 8.62 -0.73
CA LEU A 63 -23.97 8.88 -0.73
C LEU A 63 -24.69 8.30 0.48
N SER A 64 -23.98 7.58 1.36
CA SER A 64 -24.54 6.97 2.59
C SER A 64 -25.78 6.12 2.34
N MET A 65 -25.78 5.32 1.26
CA MET A 65 -26.87 4.38 0.99
C MET A 65 -26.97 3.37 2.13
N LEU A 66 -28.20 3.05 2.54
CA LEU A 66 -28.43 2.09 3.61
C LEU A 66 -28.66 0.69 3.03
N ARG A 67 -28.08 -0.32 3.66
CA ARG A 67 -28.32 -1.71 3.32
C ARG A 67 -29.70 -2.14 3.82
N ALA A 68 -30.52 -2.72 2.94
CA ALA A 68 -31.91 -3.08 3.26
C ALA A 68 -32.05 -4.13 4.38
N ALA A 69 -31.00 -4.91 4.65
CA ALA A 69 -31.03 -5.97 5.67
C ALA A 69 -30.90 -5.47 7.11
N ASP A 70 -30.17 -4.37 7.35
CA ASP A 70 -29.82 -3.93 8.74
C ASP A 70 -29.65 -2.41 8.86
N ASP A 71 -30.08 -1.64 7.85
CA ASP A 71 -30.02 -0.19 7.79
C ASP A 71 -28.61 0.42 8.04
N LYS A 72 -27.55 -0.38 7.84
CA LYS A 72 -26.17 0.12 7.93
C LYS A 72 -25.78 0.84 6.66
N PRO A 73 -25.02 1.94 6.77
CA PRO A 73 -24.53 2.65 5.59
C PRO A 73 -23.54 1.76 4.80
N LEU A 74 -23.69 1.75 3.48
CA LEU A 74 -22.78 1.10 2.55
C LEU A 74 -21.56 2.03 2.33
N ASP A 75 -20.48 1.74 3.00
CA ASP A 75 -19.21 2.43 2.78
C ASP A 75 -18.46 1.93 1.53
N VAL A 76 -17.33 2.57 1.21
CA VAL A 76 -16.52 2.23 0.03
C VAL A 76 -15.98 0.79 0.11
N ASP A 77 -15.58 0.33 1.30
CA ASP A 77 -15.06 -1.03 1.49
C ASP A 77 -16.15 -2.08 1.26
N MET A 78 -17.35 -1.87 1.83
CA MET A 78 -18.50 -2.76 1.64
C MET A 78 -18.93 -2.84 0.18
N LEU A 79 -18.97 -1.69 -0.52
CA LEU A 79 -19.27 -1.63 -1.96
C LEU A 79 -18.18 -2.34 -2.78
N THR A 80 -16.91 -2.19 -2.40
CA THR A 80 -15.79 -2.85 -3.08
C THR A 80 -15.86 -4.36 -2.90
N GLU A 81 -16.15 -4.82 -1.69
CA GLU A 81 -16.32 -6.25 -1.40
C GLU A 81 -17.52 -6.84 -2.17
N TYR A 82 -18.64 -6.13 -2.20
CA TYR A 82 -19.83 -6.53 -2.98
C TYR A 82 -19.50 -6.68 -4.48
N VAL A 83 -18.82 -5.68 -5.06
CA VAL A 83 -18.41 -5.73 -6.48
C VAL A 83 -17.41 -6.86 -6.73
N ALA A 84 -16.46 -7.08 -5.82
CA ALA A 84 -15.50 -8.17 -5.92
C ALA A 84 -16.22 -9.53 -6.02
N GLN A 85 -17.15 -9.80 -5.11
CA GLN A 85 -17.97 -11.03 -5.11
C GLN A 85 -18.77 -11.17 -6.40
N ARG A 86 -19.37 -10.06 -6.89
CA ARG A 86 -20.17 -10.05 -8.10
C ARG A 86 -19.35 -10.32 -9.37
N CYS A 87 -18.09 -9.91 -9.39
CA CYS A 87 -17.16 -10.09 -10.51
C CYS A 87 -16.29 -11.34 -10.40
N GLY A 88 -16.44 -12.14 -9.34
CA GLY A 88 -15.64 -13.35 -9.12
C GLY A 88 -14.17 -13.06 -8.76
N LEU A 89 -13.87 -11.88 -8.23
CA LEU A 89 -12.55 -11.50 -7.73
C LEU A 89 -12.50 -11.59 -6.20
N ALA A 90 -11.32 -11.83 -5.66
CA ALA A 90 -11.11 -11.73 -4.21
C ALA A 90 -11.10 -10.26 -3.78
N PHE A 91 -11.80 -9.94 -2.70
CA PHE A 91 -11.67 -8.64 -2.03
C PHE A 91 -10.44 -8.64 -1.14
N LEU A 92 -9.66 -7.57 -1.18
CA LEU A 92 -8.53 -7.34 -0.29
C LEU A 92 -8.64 -5.98 0.39
N ARG A 93 -8.75 -5.98 1.71
CA ARG A 93 -8.45 -4.78 2.49
C ARG A 93 -6.94 -4.68 2.62
N ILE A 94 -6.33 -3.68 1.96
CA ILE A 94 -4.89 -3.48 1.99
C ILE A 94 -4.47 -3.15 3.41
N ASP A 95 -3.64 -4.01 4.00
CA ASP A 95 -2.99 -3.78 5.27
C ASP A 95 -1.54 -3.35 4.97
N PRO A 96 -1.21 -2.06 5.11
CA PRO A 96 0.10 -1.54 4.74
C PRO A 96 1.25 -2.18 5.52
N LEU A 97 0.97 -2.72 6.71
CA LEU A 97 1.96 -3.38 7.56
C LEU A 97 2.34 -4.78 7.06
N LYS A 98 1.54 -5.36 6.17
CA LYS A 98 1.80 -6.68 5.57
C LYS A 98 2.41 -6.59 4.18
N VAL A 99 2.59 -5.39 3.64
CA VAL A 99 3.15 -5.16 2.31
C VAL A 99 4.66 -4.98 2.41
N ASP A 100 5.42 -5.83 1.72
CA ASP A 100 6.86 -5.63 1.53
C ASP A 100 7.09 -4.55 0.47
N VAL A 101 7.23 -3.31 0.93
CA VAL A 101 7.34 -2.12 0.08
C VAL A 101 8.54 -2.19 -0.87
N GLY A 102 9.66 -2.81 -0.45
CA GLY A 102 10.83 -2.99 -1.30
C GLY A 102 10.52 -3.86 -2.51
N ARG A 103 9.97 -5.05 -2.29
CA ARG A 103 9.58 -5.98 -3.36
C ARG A 103 8.48 -5.43 -4.26
N VAL A 104 7.54 -4.69 -3.70
CA VAL A 104 6.47 -4.02 -4.46
C VAL A 104 7.04 -2.99 -5.41
N ALA A 105 7.96 -2.15 -4.94
CA ALA A 105 8.60 -1.12 -5.76
C ALA A 105 9.57 -1.69 -6.81
N ASP A 106 10.06 -2.91 -6.63
CA ASP A 106 10.86 -3.63 -7.62
C ASP A 106 9.99 -4.31 -8.70
N ALA A 107 8.77 -4.69 -8.35
CA ALA A 107 7.86 -5.37 -9.28
C ALA A 107 7.20 -4.41 -10.29
N MET A 108 7.08 -3.12 -9.97
CA MET A 108 6.39 -2.14 -10.82
C MET A 108 6.95 -0.75 -10.59
N SER A 109 6.98 0.11 -11.62
CA SER A 109 7.35 1.52 -11.45
C SER A 109 6.18 2.35 -10.89
N ALA A 110 6.49 3.42 -10.16
CA ALA A 110 5.49 4.35 -9.62
C ALA A 110 4.57 4.90 -10.71
N SER A 111 5.16 5.40 -11.80
CA SER A 111 4.41 5.99 -12.92
C SER A 111 3.47 4.99 -13.62
N TYR A 112 3.86 3.71 -13.66
CA TYR A 112 3.01 2.66 -14.21
C TYR A 112 1.83 2.35 -13.28
N ALA A 113 2.11 2.19 -11.97
CA ALA A 113 1.11 1.97 -10.95
C ALA A 113 0.06 3.10 -10.89
N GLU A 114 0.51 4.35 -10.92
CA GLU A 114 -0.36 5.54 -10.94
C GLU A 114 -1.22 5.62 -12.21
N ARG A 115 -0.62 5.39 -13.39
CA ARG A 115 -1.34 5.44 -14.67
C ARG A 115 -2.44 4.41 -14.77
N HIS A 116 -2.17 3.17 -14.33
CA HIS A 116 -3.14 2.07 -14.38
C HIS A 116 -4.00 1.96 -13.11
N LYS A 117 -3.74 2.79 -12.09
CA LYS A 117 -4.42 2.77 -10.79
C LYS A 117 -4.42 1.38 -10.17
N VAL A 118 -3.25 0.76 -10.15
CA VAL A 118 -2.99 -0.58 -9.60
C VAL A 118 -1.86 -0.54 -8.59
N LEU A 119 -1.85 -1.46 -7.64
CA LEU A 119 -0.82 -1.54 -6.62
C LEU A 119 -0.43 -3.00 -6.38
N PRO A 120 0.82 -3.41 -6.64
CA PRO A 120 1.31 -4.68 -6.15
C PRO A 120 1.27 -4.69 -4.62
N VAL A 121 0.71 -5.74 -4.02
CA VAL A 121 0.55 -5.85 -2.55
C VAL A 121 1.27 -7.05 -1.97
N GLN A 122 1.62 -8.02 -2.81
CA GLN A 122 2.40 -9.18 -2.43
C GLN A 122 3.21 -9.68 -3.62
N VAL A 123 4.48 -10.02 -3.39
CA VAL A 123 5.37 -10.57 -4.40
C VAL A 123 6.00 -11.85 -3.84
N SER A 124 5.75 -12.97 -4.49
CA SER A 124 6.34 -14.27 -4.20
C SER A 124 7.30 -14.71 -5.30
N GLY A 125 7.86 -15.91 -5.22
CA GLY A 125 8.74 -16.46 -6.27
C GLY A 125 8.03 -16.63 -7.63
N SER A 126 6.75 -17.00 -7.63
CA SER A 126 5.98 -17.34 -8.84
C SER A 126 4.79 -16.41 -9.13
N GLU A 127 4.37 -15.61 -8.16
CA GLU A 127 3.14 -14.81 -8.24
C GLU A 127 3.35 -13.37 -7.77
N VAL A 128 2.67 -12.44 -8.44
CA VAL A 128 2.46 -11.06 -7.97
C VAL A 128 0.98 -10.84 -7.75
N VAL A 129 0.60 -10.49 -6.53
CA VAL A 129 -0.78 -10.07 -6.22
C VAL A 129 -0.89 -8.58 -6.45
N VAL A 130 -1.79 -8.17 -7.32
CA VAL A 130 -1.99 -6.77 -7.68
C VAL A 130 -3.41 -6.34 -7.34
N ALA A 131 -3.51 -5.31 -6.50
CA ALA A 131 -4.76 -4.66 -6.16
C ALA A 131 -5.20 -3.70 -7.27
N THR A 132 -6.46 -3.80 -7.67
CA THR A 132 -7.12 -2.89 -8.61
C THR A 132 -8.51 -2.52 -8.09
N ALA A 133 -9.06 -1.39 -8.54
CA ALA A 133 -10.46 -1.04 -8.31
C ALA A 133 -11.34 -1.30 -9.55
N GLU A 134 -10.71 -1.70 -10.67
CA GLU A 134 -11.35 -1.90 -11.97
C GLU A 134 -11.41 -3.39 -12.33
N PRO A 135 -12.52 -4.09 -12.05
CA PRO A 135 -12.59 -5.54 -12.22
C PRO A 135 -12.50 -5.98 -13.68
N PHE A 136 -12.88 -5.13 -14.63
CA PHE A 136 -12.95 -5.46 -16.06
C PHE A 136 -11.78 -4.92 -16.87
N VAL A 137 -10.93 -4.05 -16.30
CA VAL A 137 -9.73 -3.52 -16.94
C VAL A 137 -8.55 -4.44 -16.62
N ASN A 138 -8.00 -5.10 -17.61
CA ASN A 138 -6.93 -6.11 -17.45
C ASN A 138 -5.83 -6.00 -18.52
N ASP A 139 -5.81 -4.95 -19.32
CA ASP A 139 -4.83 -4.68 -20.37
C ASP A 139 -3.38 -4.59 -19.85
N TRP A 140 -3.21 -4.18 -18.60
CA TRP A 140 -1.93 -4.07 -17.91
C TRP A 140 -1.35 -5.42 -17.42
N VAL A 141 -2.17 -6.48 -17.32
CA VAL A 141 -1.78 -7.77 -16.71
C VAL A 141 -0.61 -8.42 -17.47
N ALA A 142 -0.76 -8.57 -18.80
CA ALA A 142 0.26 -9.22 -19.61
C ALA A 142 1.63 -8.52 -19.56
N GLU A 143 1.62 -7.19 -19.45
CA GLU A 143 2.84 -6.40 -19.30
C GLU A 143 3.54 -6.66 -17.97
N VAL A 144 2.77 -6.69 -16.86
CA VAL A 144 3.32 -6.98 -15.53
C VAL A 144 3.87 -8.41 -15.45
N GLU A 145 3.19 -9.39 -16.04
CA GLU A 145 3.67 -10.78 -16.10
C GLU A 145 4.98 -10.89 -16.89
N ARG A 146 5.06 -10.20 -18.03
CA ARG A 146 6.26 -10.16 -18.85
C ARG A 146 7.45 -9.53 -18.12
N GLN A 147 7.25 -8.41 -17.42
CA GLN A 147 8.30 -7.69 -16.69
C GLN A 147 8.78 -8.45 -15.47
N THR A 148 7.85 -9.01 -14.70
CA THR A 148 8.18 -9.69 -13.44
C THR A 148 8.54 -11.17 -13.62
N LYS A 149 8.21 -11.76 -14.77
CA LYS A 149 8.27 -13.22 -15.06
C LYS A 149 7.49 -14.03 -14.01
N ARG A 150 6.36 -13.48 -13.52
CA ARG A 150 5.49 -14.09 -12.52
C ARG A 150 4.05 -14.00 -12.98
N GLN A 151 3.22 -14.90 -12.49
CA GLN A 151 1.78 -14.84 -12.73
C GLN A 151 1.17 -13.69 -11.94
N VAL A 152 0.22 -12.98 -12.53
CA VAL A 152 -0.52 -11.91 -11.86
C VAL A 152 -1.84 -12.44 -11.31
N ARG A 153 -2.01 -12.35 -10.01
CA ARG A 153 -3.30 -12.55 -9.36
C ARG A 153 -3.92 -11.20 -9.02
N ARG A 154 -5.04 -10.90 -9.65
CA ARG A 154 -5.80 -9.68 -9.40
C ARG A 154 -6.67 -9.82 -8.16
N VAL A 155 -6.72 -8.76 -7.35
CA VAL A 155 -7.64 -8.63 -6.21
C VAL A 155 -8.31 -7.27 -6.27
N LEU A 156 -9.58 -7.19 -5.87
CA LEU A 156 -10.26 -5.90 -5.80
C LEU A 156 -10.01 -5.24 -4.44
N ALA A 157 -9.67 -3.95 -4.47
CA ALA A 157 -9.42 -3.18 -3.26
C ALA A 157 -10.01 -1.77 -3.37
N ASN A 158 -10.16 -1.10 -2.22
CA ASN A 158 -10.67 0.25 -2.14
C ASN A 158 -9.81 1.21 -2.98
N PRO A 159 -10.39 1.94 -3.95
CA PRO A 159 -9.65 2.83 -4.85
C PRO A 159 -8.91 3.95 -4.12
N GLN A 160 -9.44 4.44 -2.99
CA GLN A 160 -8.77 5.46 -2.17
C GLN A 160 -7.50 4.89 -1.52
N HIS A 161 -7.56 3.65 -1.04
CA HIS A 161 -6.41 2.96 -0.46
C HIS A 161 -5.35 2.66 -1.53
N ILE A 162 -5.74 2.22 -2.74
CA ILE A 162 -4.81 2.02 -3.84
C ILE A 162 -4.06 3.32 -4.14
N THR A 163 -4.77 4.43 -4.33
CA THR A 163 -4.15 5.73 -4.64
C THR A 163 -3.22 6.19 -3.53
N ARG A 164 -3.68 6.15 -2.28
CA ARG A 164 -2.91 6.57 -1.12
C ARG A 164 -1.63 5.73 -0.96
N TYR A 165 -1.75 4.42 -0.91
CA TYR A 165 -0.61 3.53 -0.68
C TYR A 165 0.35 3.46 -1.88
N THR A 166 -0.12 3.68 -3.10
CA THR A 166 0.77 3.84 -4.25
C THR A 166 1.72 5.01 -4.00
N ALA A 167 1.20 6.19 -3.67
CA ALA A 167 2.03 7.35 -3.39
C ALA A 167 2.99 7.11 -2.22
N GLU A 168 2.48 6.58 -1.10
CA GLU A 168 3.27 6.34 0.12
C GLU A 168 4.39 5.31 -0.09
N PHE A 169 4.09 4.15 -0.68
CA PHE A 169 5.06 3.06 -0.83
C PHE A 169 6.17 3.41 -1.82
N PHE A 170 5.84 4.02 -2.94
CA PHE A 170 6.86 4.40 -3.91
C PHE A 170 7.70 5.60 -3.45
N ALA A 171 7.13 6.54 -2.69
CA ALA A 171 7.89 7.61 -2.06
C ALA A 171 8.90 7.06 -1.05
N LEU A 172 8.47 6.11 -0.21
CA LEU A 172 9.35 5.43 0.73
C LEU A 172 10.47 4.67 0.01
N ALA A 173 10.13 3.83 -0.95
CA ALA A 173 11.12 3.06 -1.71
C ALA A 173 12.14 3.97 -2.41
N LYS A 174 11.68 5.11 -2.96
CA LYS A 174 12.55 6.12 -3.55
C LYS A 174 13.50 6.72 -2.53
N SER A 175 12.99 7.13 -1.36
CA SER A 175 13.82 7.72 -0.29
C SER A 175 14.87 6.75 0.23
N VAL A 176 14.52 5.47 0.39
CA VAL A 176 15.50 4.42 0.79
C VAL A 176 16.56 4.20 -0.29
N ARG A 177 16.16 4.20 -1.58
CA ARG A 177 17.13 4.07 -2.70
C ARG A 177 18.04 5.29 -2.80
N GLU A 178 17.53 6.50 -2.59
CA GLU A 178 18.32 7.74 -2.57
C GLU A 178 19.31 7.73 -1.41
N ALA A 179 18.89 7.38 -0.20
CA ALA A 179 19.77 7.24 0.95
C ALA A 179 20.91 6.22 0.69
N ASN A 180 20.61 5.14 0.00
CA ASN A 180 21.61 4.15 -0.41
C ASN A 180 22.60 4.67 -1.46
N LYS A 181 22.16 5.58 -2.36
CA LYS A 181 23.01 6.16 -3.43
C LYS A 181 23.93 7.27 -2.91
N SER A 182 23.51 8.05 -1.93
CA SER A 182 24.32 9.15 -1.38
C SER A 182 25.58 8.65 -0.68
N GLY A 183 25.64 7.39 -0.27
CA GLY A 183 26.84 6.73 0.27
C GLY A 183 27.87 6.27 -0.76
N GLY A 184 27.62 6.41 -2.06
CA GLY A 184 28.52 5.97 -3.13
C GLY A 184 28.30 6.73 -4.44
N SER A 185 29.38 7.31 -4.97
CA SER A 185 29.44 8.05 -6.24
C SER A 185 28.89 7.27 -7.44
N ALA A 186 28.04 7.94 -8.21
CA ALA A 186 27.70 7.79 -9.63
C ALA A 186 27.91 6.45 -10.37
N GLY A 187 26.83 5.95 -10.96
CA GLY A 187 26.87 5.14 -12.18
C GLY A 187 26.42 3.68 -12.03
N GLY A 188 25.29 3.36 -12.65
CA GLY A 188 24.98 2.01 -13.08
C GLY A 188 24.08 1.18 -12.17
N SER A 189 22.90 0.90 -12.70
CA SER A 189 21.88 0.03 -12.12
C SER A 189 22.27 -1.44 -12.21
N SER A 190 22.53 -2.09 -11.09
CA SER A 190 22.32 -3.54 -10.95
C SER A 190 22.25 -3.90 -9.47
N PHE A 191 21.37 -4.82 -9.13
CA PHE A 191 21.26 -5.41 -7.79
C PHE A 191 22.59 -6.02 -7.30
N GLU A 192 23.41 -6.52 -8.23
CA GLU A 192 24.75 -7.05 -7.92
C GLU A 192 25.72 -5.97 -7.42
N GLN A 193 25.60 -4.74 -7.91
CA GLN A 193 26.40 -3.60 -7.40
C GLN A 193 25.95 -3.15 -6.02
N LEU A 194 24.69 -3.37 -5.64
CA LEU A 194 24.18 -3.08 -4.28
C LEU A 194 24.75 -4.05 -3.24
N VAL A 195 25.00 -5.30 -3.61
CA VAL A 195 25.65 -6.30 -2.76
C VAL A 195 27.15 -5.98 -2.59
N GLU A 196 27.77 -5.44 -3.61
CA GLU A 196 29.19 -5.03 -3.57
C GLU A 196 29.42 -3.71 -2.79
N LEU A 197 28.46 -2.77 -2.86
CA LEU A 197 28.45 -1.53 -2.06
C LEU A 197 28.20 -1.77 -0.55
N GLY A 198 27.52 -2.86 -0.19
CA GLY A 198 27.43 -3.31 1.21
C GLY A 198 28.77 -3.70 1.81
N LYS A 199 29.79 -3.88 0.96
CA LYS A 199 31.19 -4.15 1.35
C LYS A 199 32.08 -2.90 1.37
N SER A 200 31.64 -1.78 0.78
CA SER A 200 32.39 -0.54 0.82
C SER A 200 32.07 0.25 2.10
N ASN A 201 33.10 0.50 2.88
CA ASN A 201 33.09 1.07 4.23
C ASN A 201 32.79 2.60 4.27
N LYS A 202 31.93 3.12 3.37
CA LYS A 202 31.46 4.50 3.42
C LYS A 202 30.21 4.58 4.30
N GLN A 203 30.38 5.07 5.51
CA GLN A 203 29.28 5.38 6.41
C GLN A 203 28.39 6.48 5.79
N LEU A 204 27.10 6.18 5.63
CA LEU A 204 26.08 7.20 5.34
C LEU A 204 26.02 8.20 6.49
N ASP A 205 25.98 9.50 6.16
CA ASP A 205 25.86 10.57 7.16
C ASP A 205 24.41 10.64 7.67
N ALA A 206 24.28 10.88 8.98
CA ALA A 206 23.00 11.13 9.63
C ALA A 206 22.25 12.38 9.08
N ASN A 207 22.95 13.29 8.43
CA ASN A 207 22.41 14.49 7.81
C ASN A 207 22.16 14.34 6.29
N ASP A 208 22.35 13.13 5.75
CA ASP A 208 21.99 12.85 4.36
C ASP A 208 20.50 13.10 4.14
N GLN A 209 20.18 13.81 3.04
CA GLN A 209 18.80 14.18 2.70
C GLN A 209 17.87 12.95 2.56
N GLY A 210 18.40 11.85 2.04
CA GLY A 210 17.65 10.60 1.93
C GLY A 210 17.32 10.01 3.30
N VAL A 211 18.31 10.03 4.23
CA VAL A 211 18.14 9.55 5.61
C VAL A 211 17.14 10.40 6.38
N ILE A 212 17.20 11.73 6.23
CA ILE A 212 16.26 12.65 6.86
C ILE A 212 14.82 12.33 6.41
N ARG A 213 14.60 12.22 5.08
CA ARG A 213 13.26 11.92 4.55
C ARG A 213 12.72 10.57 5.00
N VAL A 214 13.57 9.54 5.10
CA VAL A 214 13.15 8.22 5.58
C VAL A 214 12.75 8.28 7.05
N VAL A 215 13.48 9.02 7.90
CA VAL A 215 13.16 9.18 9.31
C VAL A 215 11.88 9.98 9.50
N ASP A 216 11.70 11.08 8.77
CA ASP A 216 10.48 11.90 8.82
C ASP A 216 9.26 11.11 8.35
N TRP A 217 9.40 10.36 7.23
CA TRP A 217 8.35 9.46 6.76
C TRP A 217 8.00 8.39 7.80
N LEU A 218 9.03 7.77 8.43
CA LEU A 218 8.82 6.71 9.41
C LEU A 218 7.97 7.20 10.59
N TRP A 219 8.24 8.39 11.08
CA TRP A 219 7.46 8.99 12.17
C TRP A 219 6.04 9.32 11.75
N GLN A 220 5.86 9.99 10.59
CA GLN A 220 4.52 10.29 10.08
C GLN A 220 3.72 9.00 9.91
N TYR A 221 4.33 7.97 9.34
CA TYR A 221 3.67 6.69 9.13
C TYR A 221 3.32 5.99 10.44
N ALA A 222 4.19 6.04 11.45
CA ALA A 222 3.91 5.50 12.77
C ALA A 222 2.73 6.21 13.45
N PHE A 223 2.65 7.54 13.35
CA PHE A 223 1.50 8.32 13.85
C PHE A 223 0.20 7.95 13.12
N ASP A 224 0.23 7.85 11.80
CA ASP A 224 -0.94 7.48 10.99
C ASP A 224 -1.46 6.08 11.34
N GLN A 225 -0.54 5.16 11.66
CA GLN A 225 -0.87 3.80 12.10
C GLN A 225 -1.17 3.69 13.60
N ARG A 226 -1.10 4.79 14.37
CA ARG A 226 -1.27 4.81 15.83
C ARG A 226 -0.32 3.86 16.55
N ALA A 227 0.90 3.74 16.06
CA ALA A 227 1.92 2.91 16.69
C ALA A 227 2.35 3.49 18.04
N SER A 228 2.44 2.65 19.06
CA SER A 228 2.98 3.04 20.38
C SER A 228 4.50 3.08 20.39
N ASP A 229 5.13 2.23 19.58
CA ASP A 229 6.59 2.08 19.50
C ASP A 229 7.07 1.85 18.08
N ILE A 230 8.26 2.36 17.78
CA ILE A 230 9.02 2.07 16.56
C ILE A 230 10.28 1.31 16.97
N HIS A 231 10.47 0.12 16.42
CA HIS A 231 11.65 -0.71 16.62
C HIS A 231 12.53 -0.66 15.38
N LEU A 232 13.76 -0.24 15.53
CA LEU A 232 14.82 -0.30 14.51
C LEU A 232 15.79 -1.42 14.90
N GLU A 233 15.63 -2.59 14.28
CA GLU A 233 16.34 -3.81 14.68
C GLU A 233 17.46 -4.15 13.69
N PRO A 234 18.74 -4.04 14.08
CA PRO A 234 19.84 -4.51 13.25
C PRO A 234 19.88 -6.05 13.24
N ARG A 235 19.91 -6.64 12.04
CA ARG A 235 20.11 -8.06 11.81
C ARG A 235 21.38 -8.29 10.99
N ARG A 236 21.82 -9.55 10.82
CA ARG A 236 23.09 -9.83 10.15
C ARG A 236 23.20 -9.25 8.74
N GLU A 237 22.16 -9.38 7.95
CA GLU A 237 22.18 -8.99 6.52
C GLU A 237 21.40 -7.69 6.25
N GLN A 238 20.41 -7.37 7.07
CA GLN A 238 19.51 -6.25 6.87
C GLN A 238 18.96 -5.70 8.17
N GLY A 239 18.55 -4.44 8.15
CA GLY A 239 17.80 -3.80 9.21
C GLY A 239 16.30 -4.07 9.07
N VAL A 240 15.63 -4.35 10.17
CA VAL A 240 14.17 -4.55 10.19
C VAL A 240 13.52 -3.44 11.00
N ILE A 241 12.51 -2.80 10.42
CA ILE A 241 11.67 -1.83 11.11
C ILE A 241 10.37 -2.51 11.50
N ARG A 242 9.99 -2.39 12.78
CA ARG A 242 8.70 -2.89 13.27
C ARG A 242 7.98 -1.83 14.07
N PHE A 243 6.67 -1.80 13.94
CA PHE A 243 5.78 -0.99 14.76
C PHE A 243 5.05 -1.85 15.78
N ARG A 244 4.86 -1.33 16.99
CA ARG A 244 3.92 -1.91 17.94
C ARG A 244 2.58 -1.19 17.78
N ILE A 245 1.55 -1.95 17.43
CA ILE A 245 0.18 -1.46 17.27
C ILE A 245 -0.72 -2.40 18.06
N ASP A 246 -1.54 -1.86 18.96
CA ASP A 246 -2.40 -2.63 19.87
C ASP A 246 -1.67 -3.78 20.58
N GLY A 247 -0.42 -3.50 21.04
CA GLY A 247 0.42 -4.46 21.74
C GLY A 247 1.18 -5.46 20.86
N VAL A 248 0.87 -5.56 19.56
CA VAL A 248 1.47 -6.52 18.63
C VAL A 248 2.55 -5.86 17.77
N LEU A 249 3.68 -6.55 17.56
CA LEU A 249 4.76 -6.09 16.69
C LEU A 249 4.52 -6.52 15.24
N HIS A 250 4.42 -5.52 14.35
CA HIS A 250 4.25 -5.70 12.91
C HIS A 250 5.52 -5.29 12.17
N THR A 251 6.02 -6.12 11.26
CA THR A 251 7.13 -5.76 10.38
C THR A 251 6.63 -4.77 9.33
N VAL A 252 7.26 -3.59 9.28
CA VAL A 252 6.89 -2.49 8.37
C VAL A 252 7.80 -2.45 7.16
N TYR A 253 9.10 -2.57 7.38
CA TYR A 253 10.08 -2.46 6.31
C TYR A 253 11.37 -3.20 6.62
N GLN A 254 12.06 -3.62 5.56
CA GLN A 254 13.40 -4.19 5.62
C GLN A 254 14.32 -3.37 4.72
N MET A 255 15.50 -3.01 5.23
CA MET A 255 16.41 -2.11 4.55
C MET A 255 17.87 -2.53 4.74
N PRO A 256 18.80 -2.03 3.88
CA PRO A 256 20.22 -2.25 4.06
C PRO A 256 20.69 -1.72 5.40
N MET A 257 21.66 -2.43 6.02
CA MET A 257 22.23 -2.07 7.32
C MET A 257 22.84 -0.66 7.36
N GLY A 258 23.44 -0.20 6.25
CA GLY A 258 24.00 1.14 6.14
C GLY A 258 22.94 2.23 6.35
N VAL A 259 21.76 2.05 5.74
CA VAL A 259 20.63 2.99 5.90
C VAL A 259 20.10 2.95 7.32
N LEU A 260 19.87 1.75 7.89
CA LEU A 260 19.40 1.62 9.27
C LEU A 260 20.37 2.30 10.26
N SER A 261 21.68 2.09 10.10
CA SER A 261 22.69 2.69 10.97
C SER A 261 22.68 4.22 10.90
N ALA A 262 22.51 4.79 9.70
CA ALA A 262 22.40 6.23 9.50
C ALA A 262 21.09 6.79 10.11
N MET A 263 19.99 6.06 9.99
CA MET A 263 18.71 6.42 10.64
C MET A 263 18.84 6.44 12.17
N VAL A 264 19.48 5.42 12.76
CA VAL A 264 19.75 5.37 14.22
C VAL A 264 20.62 6.55 14.63
N ALA A 265 21.67 6.87 13.86
CA ALA A 265 22.51 8.04 14.12
C ALA A 265 21.70 9.34 14.06
N ARG A 266 20.79 9.49 13.08
CA ARG A 266 19.87 10.64 12.96
C ARG A 266 18.95 10.75 14.17
N VAL A 267 18.34 9.65 14.61
CA VAL A 267 17.47 9.61 15.79
C VAL A 267 18.25 10.01 17.05
N LYS A 268 19.49 9.52 17.20
CA LYS A 268 20.36 9.91 18.30
C LYS A 268 20.67 11.41 18.29
N LEU A 269 21.00 11.98 17.14
CA LEU A 269 21.23 13.44 17.00
C LEU A 269 20.00 14.24 17.46
N LEU A 270 18.82 13.86 16.98
CA LEU A 270 17.57 14.53 17.33
C LEU A 270 17.22 14.39 18.82
N GLY A 271 17.53 13.23 19.41
CA GLY A 271 17.36 12.95 20.83
C GLY A 271 18.48 13.49 21.73
N ARG A 272 19.50 14.16 21.16
CA ARG A 272 20.70 14.64 21.88
C ARG A 272 21.46 13.53 22.60
N MET A 273 21.46 12.35 21.99
CA MET A 273 22.24 11.19 22.45
C MET A 273 23.61 11.15 21.79
N ASP A 274 24.56 10.43 22.40
CA ASP A 274 25.89 10.23 21.84
C ASP A 274 25.82 9.29 20.62
N VAL A 275 26.18 9.81 19.45
CA VAL A 275 26.15 9.08 18.17
C VAL A 275 27.29 8.06 18.08
N VAL A 276 28.41 8.32 18.74
CA VAL A 276 29.63 7.49 18.69
C VAL A 276 29.46 6.25 19.55
N GLU A 277 28.84 6.39 20.72
CA GLU A 277 28.59 5.27 21.62
C GLU A 277 27.58 4.29 21.05
N LYS A 278 27.96 3.05 20.83
CA LYS A 278 27.14 1.99 20.24
C LYS A 278 26.85 0.81 21.17
N ARG A 279 27.51 0.75 22.31
CA ARG A 279 27.46 -0.42 23.21
C ARG A 279 26.57 -0.20 24.43
N ARG A 280 26.49 1.04 24.91
CA ARG A 280 25.76 1.39 26.13
C ARG A 280 24.34 1.82 25.81
N PRO A 281 23.32 1.43 26.59
CA PRO A 281 21.98 1.98 26.50
C PRO A 281 22.00 3.50 26.68
N GLN A 282 21.18 4.19 25.93
CA GLN A 282 20.98 5.64 25.99
C GLN A 282 19.50 5.94 25.91
N ASP A 283 19.10 7.03 26.52
CA ASP A 283 17.77 7.61 26.39
C ASP A 283 17.85 9.08 25.96
N GLY A 284 16.81 9.56 25.34
CA GLY A 284 16.72 10.93 24.85
C GLY A 284 15.29 11.30 24.51
N ARG A 285 15.02 12.60 24.35
CA ARG A 285 13.70 13.11 24.00
C ARG A 285 13.74 13.89 22.70
N ILE A 286 12.82 13.55 21.79
CA ILE A 286 12.62 14.25 20.52
C ILE A 286 11.29 14.98 20.59
N LYS A 287 11.30 16.26 20.18
CA LYS A 287 10.06 17.03 20.00
C LYS A 287 9.74 17.06 18.52
N THR A 288 8.59 16.55 18.15
CA THR A 288 7.99 16.74 16.83
C THR A 288 7.10 17.97 16.83
N ARG A 289 7.06 18.71 15.74
CA ARG A 289 6.13 19.84 15.54
C ARG A 289 4.91 19.40 14.77
#